data_6fdc87b808a1a1761e7fc38b9f28c5bb
#
_entry.id   6fdc87b808a1a1761e7fc38b9f28c5bb
#
_cell.length_a   1.000
_cell.length_b   1.000
_cell.length_c   1.000
_cell.angle_alpha   90.00
_cell.angle_beta   90.00
_cell.angle_gamma   90.00
#
_symmetry.space_group_name_H-M   'P 1'
#
loop_
_entity.id
_entity.type
_entity.pdbx_description
1 polymer ?
#
loop_
_entity_poly.entity_id
_entity_poly.type
_entity_poly.pdbx_seq_one_letter_code
_entity_poly.pdbx_strand_id
1 'polypeptide(L)'
;MAKPTRVATNVIGAMLSAFVLYVGFDSAVAGPIATSSNAAAETVAPPSADNQPATGPHGRAYLFRGALGPIFSRGMDRLTKRLERAGITASVNEFTICRLIAEIGIREYRQVPAPIILIGHSMGGLCALTFAEMLQAESIPVSLVVTIDPAHASPSVPLNVERYINIFLSTDVLGGGDVMPVQGYQGHYASFDLSKQEEVTHINIEKMDSIHEQLVAAIVQLASTPVKAEGEAVPLRYVVPPNTAVELWDSGMPVVARPGDTLQKLAAFHHLPLWSLTQINREPDSAPLVPGQRVIVPRHLAPLAAVSPQSLATVINGPSILRGQRGGRNGTSIGTRRQ
;
A
#
# COMPACT_ATOMS: atom_id res chain seq x y z
N MET A 1 25.79 -38.31 -42.82
CA MET A 1 24.94 -37.31 -43.46
C MET A 1 25.09 -35.98 -42.78
N ALA A 2 25.35 -34.93 -43.50
CA ALA A 2 26.01 -33.69 -43.11
C ALA A 2 25.23 -32.74 -42.20
N LYS A 3 25.93 -32.12 -41.23
CA LYS A 3 25.51 -30.92 -40.50
C LYS A 3 25.74 -29.68 -41.38
N PRO A 4 24.88 -28.66 -41.36
CA PRO A 4 25.25 -27.35 -41.85
C PRO A 4 25.77 -26.44 -40.73
N THR A 5 26.89 -25.85 -41.03
CA THR A 5 27.63 -24.80 -40.31
C THR A 5 26.88 -23.48 -40.35
N ARG A 6 26.76 -22.75 -39.22
CA ARG A 6 26.30 -21.37 -39.19
C ARG A 6 27.47 -20.40 -39.17
N VAL A 7 27.48 -19.50 -40.09
CA VAL A 7 28.40 -18.39 -40.26
C VAL A 7 28.01 -17.26 -39.32
N ALA A 8 28.97 -16.78 -38.54
CA ALA A 8 28.85 -15.57 -37.71
C ALA A 8 29.15 -14.35 -38.58
N THR A 9 28.29 -13.36 -38.56
CA THR A 9 28.51 -12.05 -39.17
C THR A 9 28.72 -11.01 -38.07
N ASN A 10 29.95 -10.57 -37.91
CA ASN A 10 30.34 -9.42 -37.10
C ASN A 10 30.01 -8.14 -37.85
N VAL A 11 29.31 -7.20 -37.22
CA VAL A 11 29.23 -5.80 -37.67
C VAL A 11 29.83 -4.92 -36.61
N ILE A 12 30.97 -4.34 -36.94
CA ILE A 12 31.69 -3.29 -36.25
C ILE A 12 31.02 -1.96 -36.61
N GLY A 13 30.54 -1.22 -35.65
CA GLY A 13 29.98 0.12 -35.84
C GLY A 13 30.74 1.15 -34.98
N ALA A 14 31.25 2.16 -35.66
CA ALA A 14 32.22 3.13 -35.25
C ALA A 14 31.79 4.12 -34.13
N MET A 15 32.76 4.47 -33.29
CA MET A 15 32.73 5.62 -32.38
C MET A 15 32.78 6.94 -33.14
N LEU A 16 31.92 7.89 -32.75
CA LEU A 16 32.13 9.32 -33.01
C LEU A 16 32.23 10.06 -31.68
N SER A 17 33.46 10.52 -31.40
CA SER A 17 33.75 11.44 -30.27
C SER A 17 33.43 12.86 -30.72
N ALA A 18 32.65 13.60 -29.93
CA ALA A 18 32.47 15.03 -30.09
C ALA A 18 33.11 15.73 -28.88
N PHE A 19 34.17 16.46 -29.14
CA PHE A 19 34.87 17.40 -28.29
C PHE A 19 34.04 18.70 -28.19
N VAL A 20 33.74 19.18 -26.97
CA VAL A 20 33.20 20.52 -26.76
C VAL A 20 34.24 21.32 -25.96
N LEU A 21 34.67 22.41 -26.55
CA LEU A 21 35.61 23.38 -26.02
C LEU A 21 34.99 24.17 -24.85
N TYR A 22 35.78 24.29 -23.80
CA TYR A 22 35.56 25.16 -22.67
C TYR A 22 36.22 26.54 -23.00
N VAL A 23 35.42 27.61 -22.99
CA VAL A 23 35.91 28.99 -23.03
C VAL A 23 35.64 29.62 -21.67
N GLY A 24 36.72 29.90 -20.96
CA GLY A 24 36.68 30.63 -19.71
C GLY A 24 36.60 32.14 -19.97
N PHE A 25 35.91 32.85 -19.09
CA PHE A 25 36.00 34.29 -18.92
C PHE A 25 36.33 34.62 -17.48
N ASP A 26 37.56 35.10 -17.29
CA ASP A 26 37.99 35.84 -16.11
C ASP A 26 37.65 37.31 -16.29
N SER A 27 37.29 37.99 -15.23
CA SER A 27 37.58 39.40 -14.89
C SER A 27 36.62 39.85 -13.77
N ALA A 28 36.96 40.44 -12.75
CA ALA A 28 37.89 41.35 -12.23
C ALA A 28 37.27 42.03 -10.99
N VAL A 29 38.11 42.20 -10.06
CA VAL A 29 38.04 42.85 -8.75
C VAL A 29 37.54 44.30 -8.79
N ALA A 30 36.71 44.72 -7.81
CA ALA A 30 36.69 46.07 -7.27
C ALA A 30 36.25 46.06 -5.79
N GLY A 31 37.01 46.68 -4.95
CA GLY A 31 36.92 46.69 -3.50
C GLY A 31 36.01 47.83 -2.94
N PRO A 32 36.12 48.20 -1.65
CA PRO A 32 34.97 48.43 -0.79
C PRO A 32 34.64 49.92 -0.61
N ILE A 33 33.36 50.23 -0.36
CA ILE A 33 32.93 51.49 0.24
C ILE A 33 32.11 51.20 1.47
N ALA A 34 32.63 51.60 2.63
CA ALA A 34 31.92 51.64 3.88
C ALA A 34 31.03 52.90 3.96
N THR A 35 29.78 52.73 4.26
CA THR A 35 28.95 53.81 4.82
C THR A 35 28.08 53.24 5.94
N SER A 36 28.34 53.72 7.14
CA SER A 36 27.52 53.56 8.31
C SER A 36 26.23 54.35 8.17
N SER A 37 25.06 53.72 8.45
CA SER A 37 23.88 54.48 8.87
C SER A 37 23.09 53.66 9.90
N ASN A 38 22.87 54.28 11.07
CA ASN A 38 21.95 53.87 12.10
C ASN A 38 20.57 53.59 11.51
N ALA A 39 20.05 52.42 11.71
CA ALA A 39 18.64 52.12 11.55
C ALA A 39 18.12 51.44 12.80
N ALA A 40 17.04 52.02 13.31
CA ALA A 40 16.31 51.65 14.49
C ALA A 40 15.91 50.17 14.50
N ALA A 41 15.97 49.55 15.67
CA ALA A 41 15.44 48.20 15.93
C ALA A 41 13.93 48.19 15.68
N GLU A 42 13.56 47.68 14.52
CA GLU A 42 12.18 47.26 14.23
C GLU A 42 11.95 45.94 14.94
N THR A 43 11.09 45.98 15.95
CA THR A 43 10.61 44.79 16.69
C THR A 43 9.81 43.95 15.71
N VAL A 44 10.43 42.93 15.14
CA VAL A 44 9.75 41.92 14.36
C VAL A 44 8.81 41.16 15.31
N ALA A 45 7.52 41.35 15.14
CA ALA A 45 6.49 40.56 15.81
C ALA A 45 6.75 39.05 15.48
N PRO A 46 6.54 38.13 16.44
CA PRO A 46 6.69 36.73 16.16
C PRO A 46 5.70 36.34 15.06
N PRO A 47 6.09 35.46 14.11
CA PRO A 47 5.20 35.02 13.06
C PRO A 47 3.95 34.42 13.65
N SER A 48 2.80 34.92 13.20
CA SER A 48 1.47 34.44 13.60
C SER A 48 1.40 32.92 13.47
N ALA A 49 0.92 32.28 14.53
CA ALA A 49 0.81 30.81 14.65
C ALA A 49 -0.28 30.17 13.77
N ASP A 50 -0.69 30.82 12.66
CA ASP A 50 -1.82 30.39 11.83
C ASP A 50 -1.42 29.56 10.59
N ASN A 51 -0.17 29.10 10.48
CA ASN A 51 0.24 28.15 9.45
C ASN A 51 0.56 26.76 10.08
N GLN A 52 -0.34 26.22 10.91
CA GLN A 52 -0.33 24.79 11.12
C GLN A 52 -0.85 24.13 9.83
N PRO A 53 -0.07 23.25 9.18
CA PRO A 53 -0.57 22.47 8.04
C PRO A 53 -1.80 21.69 8.52
N ALA A 54 -2.85 21.71 7.72
CA ALA A 54 -4.09 21.00 7.99
C ALA A 54 -3.77 19.57 8.46
N THR A 55 -4.21 19.21 9.66
CA THR A 55 -3.90 17.94 10.36
C THR A 55 -4.70 16.75 9.83
N GLY A 56 -5.07 16.75 8.56
CA GLY A 56 -5.78 15.66 7.88
C GLY A 56 -4.85 14.78 7.05
N PRO A 57 -5.28 13.57 6.70
CA PRO A 57 -4.52 12.71 5.79
C PRO A 57 -4.39 13.36 4.41
N HIS A 58 -3.16 13.40 3.86
CA HIS A 58 -2.86 14.11 2.61
C HIS A 58 -2.53 13.19 1.43
N GLY A 59 -2.75 11.87 1.56
CA GLY A 59 -2.42 10.89 0.52
C GLY A 59 -3.36 10.93 -0.68
N ARG A 60 -2.85 10.49 -1.84
CA ARG A 60 -3.62 10.25 -3.06
C ARG A 60 -3.63 8.77 -3.39
N ALA A 61 -4.81 8.18 -3.51
CA ALA A 61 -5.00 6.77 -3.85
C ALA A 61 -5.61 6.63 -5.24
N TYR A 62 -4.91 5.94 -6.13
CA TYR A 62 -5.39 5.59 -7.47
C TYR A 62 -5.70 4.10 -7.49
N LEU A 63 -6.97 3.76 -7.66
CA LEU A 63 -7.44 2.39 -7.72
C LEU A 63 -7.77 2.01 -9.17
N PHE A 64 -7.51 0.75 -9.53
CA PHE A 64 -7.74 0.25 -10.88
C PHE A 64 -8.55 -1.04 -10.87
N ARG A 65 -9.64 -1.04 -11.63
CA ARG A 65 -10.45 -2.23 -11.87
C ARG A 65 -9.75 -3.19 -12.82
N GLY A 66 -10.09 -4.46 -12.71
CA GLY A 66 -9.71 -5.48 -13.67
C GLY A 66 -10.52 -5.41 -14.98
N ALA A 67 -10.33 -6.39 -15.85
CA ALA A 67 -11.14 -6.54 -17.06
C ALA A 67 -12.62 -6.69 -16.70
N LEU A 68 -13.50 -6.07 -17.50
CA LEU A 68 -14.93 -5.99 -17.24
C LEU A 68 -15.27 -5.39 -15.86
N GLY A 69 -14.44 -4.44 -15.44
CA GLY A 69 -14.45 -3.80 -14.12
C GLY A 69 -15.81 -3.39 -13.58
N PRO A 70 -16.69 -2.71 -14.33
CA PRO A 70 -17.99 -2.28 -13.83
C PRO A 70 -18.92 -3.42 -13.38
N ILE A 71 -18.66 -4.65 -13.86
CA ILE A 71 -19.44 -5.84 -13.52
C ILE A 71 -18.78 -6.65 -12.40
N PHE A 72 -17.47 -6.90 -12.50
CA PHE A 72 -16.78 -7.86 -11.64
C PHE A 72 -15.86 -7.25 -10.57
N SER A 73 -15.37 -6.02 -10.75
CA SER A 73 -14.42 -5.37 -9.80
C SER A 73 -15.07 -4.27 -8.95
N ARG A 74 -16.29 -4.49 -8.46
CA ARG A 74 -17.03 -3.52 -7.63
C ARG A 74 -16.45 -3.32 -6.23
N GLY A 75 -15.59 -4.21 -5.77
CA GLY A 75 -14.86 -4.04 -4.52
C GLY A 75 -13.93 -2.85 -4.59
N MET A 76 -13.31 -2.58 -5.74
CA MET A 76 -12.49 -1.39 -5.93
C MET A 76 -13.28 -0.09 -5.72
N ASP A 77 -14.54 -0.03 -6.20
CA ASP A 77 -15.44 1.10 -5.95
C ASP A 77 -15.77 1.27 -4.45
N ARG A 78 -16.01 0.15 -3.76
CA ARG A 78 -16.29 0.18 -2.32
C ARG A 78 -15.07 0.62 -1.52
N LEU A 79 -13.89 0.13 -1.87
CA LEU A 79 -12.64 0.53 -1.24
C LEU A 79 -12.37 2.02 -1.45
N THR A 80 -12.55 2.53 -2.68
CA THR A 80 -12.43 3.97 -2.98
C THR A 80 -13.33 4.80 -2.08
N LYS A 81 -14.62 4.45 -1.98
CA LYS A 81 -15.56 5.17 -1.11
C LYS A 81 -15.20 5.09 0.38
N ARG A 82 -14.58 3.99 0.84
CA ARG A 82 -14.10 3.88 2.22
C ARG A 82 -12.91 4.80 2.46
N LEU A 83 -11.98 4.89 1.52
CA LEU A 83 -10.83 5.80 1.57
C LEU A 83 -11.27 7.27 1.56
N GLU A 84 -12.20 7.64 0.68
CA GLU A 84 -12.77 9.00 0.63
C GLU A 84 -13.43 9.39 1.96
N ARG A 85 -14.23 8.49 2.58
CA ARG A 85 -14.83 8.74 3.89
C ARG A 85 -13.79 8.89 5.01
N ALA A 86 -12.64 8.27 4.84
CA ALA A 86 -11.51 8.39 5.76
C ALA A 86 -10.62 9.62 5.49
N GLY A 87 -11.00 10.49 4.54
CA GLY A 87 -10.30 11.73 4.22
C GLY A 87 -9.16 11.60 3.20
N ILE A 88 -9.02 10.44 2.55
CA ILE A 88 -8.03 10.22 1.49
C ILE A 88 -8.61 10.68 0.15
N THR A 89 -7.86 11.45 -0.62
CA THR A 89 -8.20 11.74 -2.02
C THR A 89 -8.05 10.46 -2.83
N ALA A 90 -9.16 9.84 -3.24
CA ALA A 90 -9.15 8.55 -3.92
C ALA A 90 -9.92 8.61 -5.25
N SER A 91 -9.47 7.82 -6.22
CA SER A 91 -10.17 7.64 -7.50
C SER A 91 -10.10 6.18 -7.93
N VAL A 92 -11.17 5.68 -8.58
CA VAL A 92 -11.18 4.36 -9.20
C VAL A 92 -11.32 4.50 -10.71
N ASN A 93 -10.44 3.82 -11.45
CA ASN A 93 -10.26 3.97 -12.88
C ASN A 93 -10.29 2.61 -13.59
N GLU A 94 -10.60 2.62 -14.88
CA GLU A 94 -10.44 1.45 -15.72
C GLU A 94 -8.94 1.25 -16.06
N PHE A 95 -8.48 0.01 -16.08
CA PHE A 95 -7.09 -0.30 -16.42
C PHE A 95 -6.68 0.17 -17.82
N THR A 96 -7.64 0.30 -18.74
CA THR A 96 -7.41 0.71 -20.14
C THR A 96 -6.87 2.11 -20.29
N ILE A 97 -7.12 3.00 -19.31
CA ILE A 97 -6.64 4.38 -19.31
C ILE A 97 -5.45 4.60 -18.35
N CYS A 98 -4.75 3.51 -18.01
CA CYS A 98 -3.65 3.49 -17.06
C CYS A 98 -2.62 4.60 -17.27
N ARG A 99 -2.08 4.72 -18.48
CA ARG A 99 -1.05 5.71 -18.78
C ARG A 99 -1.54 7.15 -18.62
N LEU A 100 -2.78 7.42 -19.02
CA LEU A 100 -3.39 8.73 -18.85
C LEU A 100 -3.49 9.10 -17.36
N ILE A 101 -3.95 8.17 -16.51
CA ILE A 101 -4.04 8.39 -15.07
C ILE A 101 -2.66 8.57 -14.44
N ALA A 102 -1.66 7.81 -14.90
CA ALA A 102 -0.28 7.96 -14.45
C ALA A 102 0.28 9.38 -14.77
N GLU A 103 0.06 9.87 -15.99
CA GLU A 103 0.45 11.23 -16.38
C GLU A 103 -0.26 12.30 -15.55
N ILE A 104 -1.53 12.10 -15.21
CA ILE A 104 -2.28 12.99 -14.31
C ILE A 104 -1.64 12.96 -12.92
N GLY A 105 -1.40 11.80 -12.35
CA GLY A 105 -0.79 11.65 -11.02
C GLY A 105 0.61 12.26 -10.92
N ILE A 106 1.43 12.12 -11.97
CA ILE A 106 2.75 12.75 -12.07
C ILE A 106 2.61 14.29 -12.02
N ARG A 107 1.68 14.86 -12.79
CA ARG A 107 1.42 16.32 -12.78
C ARG A 107 0.93 16.80 -11.41
N GLU A 108 -0.01 16.07 -10.81
CA GLU A 108 -0.55 16.39 -9.49
C GLU A 108 0.53 16.34 -8.41
N TYR A 109 1.40 15.32 -8.44
CA TYR A 109 2.53 15.22 -7.49
C TYR A 109 3.51 16.38 -7.63
N ARG A 110 3.82 16.79 -8.87
CA ARG A 110 4.72 17.93 -9.13
C ARG A 110 4.14 19.26 -8.64
N GLN A 111 2.82 19.40 -8.63
CA GLN A 111 2.15 20.61 -8.12
C GLN A 111 2.10 20.60 -6.57
N VAL A 112 1.68 19.49 -5.99
CA VAL A 112 1.54 19.32 -4.53
C VAL A 112 1.99 17.91 -4.18
N PRO A 113 3.25 17.72 -3.77
CA PRO A 113 3.73 16.41 -3.33
C PRO A 113 2.89 15.84 -2.19
N ALA A 114 2.46 14.58 -2.35
CA ALA A 114 1.70 13.85 -1.35
C ALA A 114 2.01 12.35 -1.49
N PRO A 115 1.87 11.54 -0.43
CA PRO A 115 2.01 10.08 -0.52
C PRO A 115 1.12 9.50 -1.62
N ILE A 116 1.71 8.71 -2.52
CA ILE A 116 1.00 8.03 -3.61
C ILE A 116 0.73 6.59 -3.21
N ILE A 117 -0.53 6.18 -3.33
CA ILE A 117 -1.01 4.82 -3.09
C ILE A 117 -1.62 4.28 -4.39
N LEU A 118 -1.17 3.11 -4.82
CA LEU A 118 -1.66 2.45 -6.04
C LEU A 118 -2.26 1.10 -5.66
N ILE A 119 -3.51 0.84 -6.07
CA ILE A 119 -4.20 -0.42 -5.77
C ILE A 119 -4.82 -0.95 -7.05
N GLY A 120 -4.60 -2.23 -7.35
CA GLY A 120 -5.18 -2.81 -8.57
C GLY A 120 -5.59 -4.25 -8.44
N HIS A 121 -6.75 -4.60 -9.01
CA HIS A 121 -7.25 -5.96 -9.13
C HIS A 121 -7.05 -6.48 -10.56
N SER A 122 -6.55 -7.71 -10.73
CA SER A 122 -6.40 -8.36 -12.03
C SER A 122 -5.58 -7.49 -13.02
N MET A 123 -6.12 -7.13 -14.18
CA MET A 123 -5.50 -6.17 -15.12
C MET A 123 -5.23 -4.80 -14.48
N GLY A 124 -5.99 -4.43 -13.45
CA GLY A 124 -5.71 -3.24 -12.65
C GLY A 124 -4.43 -3.36 -11.82
N GLY A 125 -4.04 -4.56 -11.42
CA GLY A 125 -2.75 -4.83 -10.75
C GLY A 125 -1.58 -4.58 -11.69
N LEU A 126 -1.66 -5.03 -12.93
CA LEU A 126 -0.71 -4.67 -14.00
C LEU A 126 -0.62 -3.14 -14.14
N CYS A 127 -1.76 -2.46 -14.18
CA CYS A 127 -1.81 -1.01 -14.29
C CYS A 127 -1.13 -0.32 -13.09
N ALA A 128 -1.40 -0.73 -11.86
CA ALA A 128 -0.78 -0.16 -10.66
C ALA A 128 0.75 -0.24 -10.72
N LEU A 129 1.30 -1.38 -11.15
CA LEU A 129 2.75 -1.55 -11.30
C LEU A 129 3.32 -0.75 -12.47
N THR A 130 2.64 -0.71 -13.63
CA THR A 130 3.04 0.14 -14.75
C THR A 130 3.05 1.62 -14.35
N PHE A 131 2.07 2.06 -13.57
CA PHE A 131 2.06 3.43 -13.05
C PHE A 131 3.27 3.67 -12.11
N ALA A 132 3.59 2.72 -11.23
CA ALA A 132 4.77 2.83 -10.37
C ALA A 132 6.08 2.93 -11.19
N GLU A 133 6.22 2.18 -12.29
CA GLU A 133 7.36 2.31 -13.22
C GLU A 133 7.42 3.70 -13.87
N MET A 134 6.28 4.25 -14.29
CA MET A 134 6.22 5.61 -14.85
C MET A 134 6.63 6.66 -13.81
N LEU A 135 6.21 6.50 -12.55
CA LEU A 135 6.64 7.36 -11.44
C LEU A 135 8.15 7.20 -11.16
N GLN A 136 8.70 5.99 -11.28
CA GLN A 136 10.13 5.75 -11.13
C GLN A 136 10.95 6.52 -12.17
N ALA A 137 10.50 6.52 -13.43
CA ALA A 137 11.16 7.28 -14.50
C ALA A 137 11.23 8.79 -14.20
N GLU A 138 10.29 9.29 -13.39
CA GLU A 138 10.21 10.69 -12.94
C GLU A 138 10.84 10.91 -11.55
N SER A 139 11.50 9.88 -10.98
CA SER A 139 12.08 9.90 -9.63
C SER A 139 11.06 10.22 -8.52
N ILE A 140 9.79 9.84 -8.71
CA ILE A 140 8.72 10.04 -7.75
C ILE A 140 8.55 8.76 -6.91
N PRO A 141 8.58 8.84 -5.57
CA PRO A 141 8.37 7.68 -4.70
C PRO A 141 6.88 7.28 -4.66
N VAL A 142 6.64 5.99 -4.43
CA VAL A 142 5.31 5.42 -4.22
C VAL A 142 5.25 4.83 -2.82
N SER A 143 4.37 5.34 -1.97
CA SER A 143 4.31 4.95 -0.56
C SER A 143 3.75 3.54 -0.35
N LEU A 144 2.80 3.13 -1.21
CA LEU A 144 2.22 1.78 -1.16
C LEU A 144 1.71 1.35 -2.54
N VAL A 145 2.05 0.14 -2.94
CA VAL A 145 1.37 -0.57 -4.02
C VAL A 145 0.71 -1.82 -3.47
N VAL A 146 -0.56 -2.02 -3.77
CA VAL A 146 -1.30 -3.25 -3.46
C VAL A 146 -1.82 -3.87 -4.74
N THR A 147 -1.45 -5.12 -4.99
CA THR A 147 -2.02 -5.90 -6.08
C THR A 147 -2.91 -7.00 -5.52
N ILE A 148 -4.11 -7.13 -6.09
CA ILE A 148 -5.09 -8.14 -5.71
C ILE A 148 -5.30 -9.04 -6.92
N ASP A 149 -4.78 -10.25 -6.82
CA ASP A 149 -4.75 -11.27 -7.88
C ASP A 149 -4.38 -10.70 -9.27
N PRO A 150 -3.17 -10.08 -9.37
CA PRO A 150 -2.75 -9.34 -10.55
C PRO A 150 -2.63 -10.24 -11.79
N ALA A 151 -2.77 -9.67 -12.97
CA ALA A 151 -2.64 -10.41 -14.22
C ALA A 151 -1.21 -10.95 -14.44
N HIS A 152 -1.07 -12.08 -15.18
CA HIS A 152 0.22 -12.72 -15.47
C HIS A 152 1.26 -11.81 -16.14
N ALA A 153 0.82 -10.79 -16.88
CA ALA A 153 1.70 -9.84 -17.56
C ALA A 153 2.15 -8.67 -16.66
N SER A 154 1.86 -8.72 -15.35
CA SER A 154 2.25 -7.66 -14.42
C SER A 154 3.78 -7.55 -14.34
N PRO A 155 4.34 -6.33 -14.43
CA PRO A 155 5.78 -6.13 -14.27
C PRO A 155 6.23 -6.40 -12.83
N SER A 156 7.55 -6.53 -12.63
CA SER A 156 8.14 -6.62 -11.30
C SER A 156 7.96 -5.32 -10.52
N VAL A 157 7.99 -5.42 -9.17
CA VAL A 157 7.88 -4.24 -8.31
C VAL A 157 9.11 -3.33 -8.49
N PRO A 158 8.95 -2.06 -8.91
CA PRO A 158 10.08 -1.17 -9.16
C PRO A 158 10.70 -0.60 -7.87
N LEU A 159 11.92 -0.02 -7.99
CA LEU A 159 12.74 0.41 -6.84
C LEU A 159 12.15 1.59 -6.07
N ASN A 160 11.30 2.41 -6.68
CA ASN A 160 10.70 3.59 -6.06
C ASN A 160 9.50 3.26 -5.16
N VAL A 161 9.11 2.00 -5.05
CA VAL A 161 8.00 1.54 -4.20
C VAL A 161 8.52 1.31 -2.77
N GLU A 162 8.00 2.04 -1.80
CA GLU A 162 8.39 1.91 -0.40
C GLU A 162 7.78 0.67 0.26
N ARG A 163 6.52 0.35 -0.09
CA ARG A 163 5.79 -0.84 0.42
C ARG A 163 5.01 -1.50 -0.70
N TYR A 164 5.14 -2.80 -0.78
CA TYR A 164 4.41 -3.63 -1.73
C TYR A 164 3.68 -4.77 -1.03
N ILE A 165 2.40 -4.92 -1.31
CA ILE A 165 1.57 -6.02 -0.81
C ILE A 165 0.92 -6.72 -2.00
N ASN A 166 1.17 -8.02 -2.12
CA ASN A 166 0.53 -8.89 -3.08
C ASN A 166 -0.45 -9.83 -2.38
N ILE A 167 -1.69 -9.89 -2.84
CA ILE A 167 -2.72 -10.81 -2.35
C ILE A 167 -3.20 -11.58 -3.56
N PHE A 168 -3.00 -12.89 -3.61
CA PHE A 168 -3.20 -13.65 -4.84
C PHE A 168 -3.66 -15.08 -4.59
N LEU A 169 -3.97 -15.78 -5.68
CA LEU A 169 -4.36 -17.19 -5.72
C LEU A 169 -3.38 -17.95 -6.62
N SER A 170 -2.48 -18.73 -6.04
CA SER A 170 -1.47 -19.49 -6.82
C SER A 170 -2.09 -20.57 -7.72
N THR A 171 -3.32 -20.96 -7.48
CA THR A 171 -4.06 -21.99 -8.23
C THR A 171 -5.01 -21.42 -9.27
N ASP A 172 -5.20 -20.10 -9.32
CA ASP A 172 -6.09 -19.45 -10.30
C ASP A 172 -5.37 -19.24 -11.63
N VAL A 173 -6.05 -19.56 -12.72
CA VAL A 173 -5.52 -19.38 -14.08
C VAL A 173 -5.68 -17.95 -14.61
N LEU A 174 -6.51 -17.13 -13.98
CA LEU A 174 -6.74 -15.73 -14.35
C LEU A 174 -5.73 -14.78 -13.68
N GLY A 175 -5.27 -15.14 -12.48
CA GLY A 175 -4.27 -14.38 -11.74
C GLY A 175 -2.84 -14.76 -12.10
N GLY A 176 -1.92 -13.81 -11.98
CA GLY A 176 -0.49 -13.96 -12.31
C GLY A 176 0.38 -14.50 -11.17
N GLY A 177 -0.21 -14.73 -9.99
CA GLY A 177 0.50 -15.28 -8.86
C GLY A 177 1.39 -14.28 -8.13
N ASP A 178 2.57 -14.75 -7.70
CA ASP A 178 3.50 -13.96 -6.89
C ASP A 178 4.33 -13.00 -7.74
N VAL A 179 4.05 -11.71 -7.62
CA VAL A 179 4.80 -10.66 -8.30
C VAL A 179 6.07 -10.35 -7.53
N MET A 180 7.22 -10.52 -8.18
CA MET A 180 8.54 -10.34 -7.57
C MET A 180 9.05 -8.92 -7.71
N PRO A 181 9.82 -8.40 -6.74
CA PRO A 181 10.52 -7.14 -6.91
C PRO A 181 11.71 -7.29 -7.86
N VAL A 182 12.10 -6.17 -8.47
CA VAL A 182 13.35 -6.09 -9.24
C VAL A 182 14.57 -6.29 -8.33
N GLN A 183 15.70 -6.69 -8.93
CA GLN A 183 16.96 -6.83 -8.19
C GLN A 183 17.35 -5.48 -7.53
N GLY A 184 17.76 -5.55 -6.28
CA GLY A 184 18.16 -4.35 -5.50
C GLY A 184 17.02 -3.62 -4.82
N TYR A 185 15.80 -4.14 -4.88
CA TYR A 185 14.67 -3.58 -4.13
C TYR A 185 14.95 -3.58 -2.61
N GLN A 186 14.73 -2.45 -1.96
CA GLN A 186 14.96 -2.23 -0.53
C GLN A 186 13.69 -1.89 0.24
N GLY A 187 12.55 -1.85 -0.44
CA GLY A 187 11.27 -1.56 0.18
C GLY A 187 10.72 -2.75 0.98
N HIS A 188 9.61 -2.52 1.65
CA HIS A 188 8.85 -3.54 2.35
C HIS A 188 8.09 -4.41 1.34
N TYR A 189 8.14 -5.70 1.54
CA TYR A 189 7.50 -6.68 0.65
C TYR A 189 6.76 -7.74 1.45
N ALA A 190 5.49 -7.92 1.14
CA ALA A 190 4.70 -9.04 1.63
C ALA A 190 3.79 -9.62 0.54
N SER A 191 3.70 -10.93 0.49
CA SER A 191 2.91 -11.67 -0.49
C SER A 191 2.07 -12.74 0.21
N PHE A 192 0.77 -12.77 -0.08
CA PHE A 192 -0.24 -13.61 0.57
C PHE A 192 -0.97 -14.46 -0.45
N ASP A 193 -0.63 -15.75 -0.47
CA ASP A 193 -1.34 -16.74 -1.28
C ASP A 193 -2.58 -17.26 -0.53
N LEU A 194 -3.76 -16.94 -1.04
CA LEU A 194 -5.06 -17.36 -0.49
C LEU A 194 -5.60 -18.63 -1.13
N SER A 195 -4.81 -19.38 -1.89
CA SER A 195 -5.25 -20.58 -2.62
C SER A 195 -5.79 -21.71 -1.73
N LYS A 196 -5.53 -21.66 -0.41
CA LYS A 196 -6.09 -22.60 0.58
C LYS A 196 -7.41 -22.14 1.20
N GLN A 197 -7.87 -20.94 0.86
CA GLN A 197 -9.18 -20.42 1.27
C GLN A 197 -10.22 -20.83 0.23
N GLU A 198 -10.97 -21.89 0.48
CA GLU A 198 -11.85 -22.54 -0.51
C GLU A 198 -12.92 -21.62 -1.12
N GLU A 199 -13.38 -20.61 -0.35
CA GLU A 199 -14.41 -19.68 -0.80
C GLU A 199 -13.84 -18.47 -1.58
N VAL A 200 -12.50 -18.30 -1.63
CA VAL A 200 -11.87 -17.17 -2.29
C VAL A 200 -11.60 -17.50 -3.75
N THR A 201 -12.05 -16.62 -4.62
CA THR A 201 -11.91 -16.74 -6.08
C THR A 201 -11.41 -15.42 -6.66
N HIS A 202 -10.90 -15.43 -7.90
CA HIS A 202 -10.50 -14.21 -8.62
C HIS A 202 -11.56 -13.10 -8.59
N ILE A 203 -12.85 -13.47 -8.65
CA ILE A 203 -13.94 -12.48 -8.73
C ILE A 203 -14.32 -11.88 -7.38
N ASN A 204 -14.08 -12.59 -6.27
CA ASN A 204 -14.51 -12.14 -4.94
C ASN A 204 -13.37 -11.69 -4.02
N ILE A 205 -12.12 -12.04 -4.30
CA ILE A 205 -10.95 -11.67 -3.50
C ILE A 205 -10.85 -10.14 -3.29
N GLU A 206 -11.14 -9.35 -4.32
CA GLU A 206 -11.14 -7.89 -4.26
C GLU A 206 -12.33 -7.28 -3.49
N LYS A 207 -13.27 -8.14 -3.03
CA LYS A 207 -14.47 -7.74 -2.29
C LYS A 207 -14.40 -8.06 -0.79
N MET A 208 -13.30 -8.63 -0.33
CA MET A 208 -13.12 -9.03 1.07
C MET A 208 -13.08 -7.81 2.00
N ASP A 209 -14.09 -7.69 2.86
CA ASP A 209 -14.22 -6.55 3.77
C ASP A 209 -13.08 -6.49 4.78
N SER A 210 -12.57 -7.65 5.26
CA SER A 210 -11.42 -7.72 6.16
C SER A 210 -10.13 -7.15 5.55
N ILE A 211 -9.91 -7.35 4.24
CA ILE A 211 -8.79 -6.75 3.50
C ILE A 211 -8.99 -5.25 3.37
N HIS A 212 -10.20 -4.81 2.99
CA HIS A 212 -10.51 -3.40 2.86
C HIS A 212 -10.30 -2.61 4.15
N GLU A 213 -10.74 -3.14 5.29
CA GLU A 213 -10.60 -2.50 6.60
C GLU A 213 -9.12 -2.29 6.97
N GLN A 214 -8.30 -3.30 6.79
CA GLN A 214 -6.87 -3.23 7.05
C GLN A 214 -6.16 -2.24 6.10
N LEU A 215 -6.49 -2.25 4.81
CA LEU A 215 -5.94 -1.32 3.83
C LEU A 215 -6.33 0.13 4.15
N VAL A 216 -7.58 0.40 4.49
CA VAL A 216 -8.02 1.75 4.87
C VAL A 216 -7.26 2.25 6.09
N ALA A 217 -7.15 1.44 7.15
CA ALA A 217 -6.41 1.80 8.35
C ALA A 217 -4.93 2.12 8.05
N ALA A 218 -4.27 1.27 7.27
CA ALA A 218 -2.88 1.47 6.87
C ALA A 218 -2.67 2.71 6.01
N ILE A 219 -3.54 2.94 5.03
CA ILE A 219 -3.44 4.08 4.11
C ILE A 219 -3.66 5.40 4.84
N VAL A 220 -4.64 5.48 5.74
CA VAL A 220 -4.86 6.65 6.58
C VAL A 220 -3.62 6.96 7.41
N GLN A 221 -2.99 5.96 7.98
CA GLN A 221 -1.76 6.14 8.75
C GLN A 221 -0.60 6.61 7.86
N LEU A 222 -0.36 5.97 6.72
CA LEU A 222 0.69 6.36 5.77
C LEU A 222 0.51 7.78 5.25
N ALA A 223 -0.75 8.21 5.05
CA ALA A 223 -1.09 9.54 4.60
C ALA A 223 -0.97 10.61 5.70
N SER A 224 -1.17 10.24 6.97
CA SER A 224 -1.12 11.17 8.10
C SER A 224 0.29 11.32 8.68
N THR A 225 1.05 10.23 8.67
CA THR A 225 2.40 10.18 9.23
C THR A 225 3.27 9.34 8.30
N PRO A 226 3.84 9.94 7.24
CA PRO A 226 4.76 9.24 6.35
C PRO A 226 6.02 8.86 7.14
N VAL A 227 5.99 7.71 7.79
CA VAL A 227 7.16 7.17 8.50
C VAL A 227 7.89 6.27 7.53
N LYS A 228 9.16 6.61 7.23
CA LYS A 228 10.08 5.62 6.68
C LYS A 228 10.11 4.47 7.66
N ALA A 229 9.85 3.26 7.17
CA ALA A 229 9.95 2.09 8.00
C ALA A 229 11.39 1.95 8.47
N GLU A 230 11.58 1.99 9.78
CA GLU A 230 12.88 1.85 10.39
C GLU A 230 13.31 0.38 10.47
N GLY A 231 14.59 0.14 10.30
CA GLY A 231 15.20 -1.16 10.43
C GLY A 231 15.18 -2.00 9.16
N GLU A 232 15.69 -3.23 9.28
CA GLU A 232 15.76 -4.19 8.18
C GLU A 232 14.35 -4.65 7.79
N ALA A 233 14.02 -4.58 6.50
CA ALA A 233 12.79 -5.13 5.93
C ALA A 233 13.08 -6.51 5.34
N VAL A 234 12.53 -7.56 5.97
CA VAL A 234 12.65 -8.92 5.47
C VAL A 234 11.41 -9.25 4.62
N PRO A 235 11.57 -9.68 3.36
CA PRO A 235 10.44 -10.07 2.53
C PRO A 235 9.64 -11.22 3.15
N LEU A 236 8.32 -11.06 3.19
CA LEU A 236 7.39 -12.08 3.67
C LEU A 236 6.67 -12.75 2.50
N ARG A 237 6.49 -14.07 2.61
CA ARG A 237 5.67 -14.86 1.70
C ARG A 237 4.91 -15.90 2.47
N TYR A 238 3.60 -15.84 2.36
CA TYR A 238 2.71 -16.71 3.10
C TYR A 238 1.76 -17.47 2.18
N VAL A 239 1.53 -18.73 2.52
CA VAL A 239 0.34 -19.46 2.12
C VAL A 239 -0.60 -19.43 3.31
N VAL A 240 -1.67 -18.64 3.21
CA VAL A 240 -2.62 -18.45 4.30
C VAL A 240 -3.36 -19.77 4.58
N PRO A 241 -3.31 -20.30 5.82
CA PRO A 241 -3.95 -21.57 6.14
C PRO A 241 -5.48 -21.51 5.95
N PRO A 242 -6.15 -22.64 5.64
CA PRO A 242 -7.59 -22.65 5.48
C PRO A 242 -8.30 -22.24 6.77
N ASN A 243 -9.45 -21.59 6.65
CA ASN A 243 -10.29 -21.15 7.76
C ASN A 243 -9.60 -20.21 8.76
N THR A 244 -8.57 -19.50 8.35
CA THR A 244 -7.93 -18.44 9.15
C THR A 244 -8.28 -17.06 8.61
N ALA A 245 -8.35 -16.07 9.51
CA ALA A 245 -8.49 -14.69 9.08
C ALA A 245 -7.25 -14.25 8.29
N VAL A 246 -7.47 -13.45 7.24
CA VAL A 246 -6.38 -12.83 6.48
C VAL A 246 -5.93 -11.60 7.24
N GLU A 247 -4.70 -11.61 7.72
CA GLU A 247 -4.02 -10.46 8.30
C GLU A 247 -2.93 -9.97 7.34
N LEU A 248 -2.85 -8.67 7.15
CA LEU A 248 -1.88 -8.06 6.24
C LEU A 248 -0.70 -7.48 7.03
N TRP A 249 0.49 -7.84 6.60
CA TRP A 249 1.75 -7.29 7.08
C TRP A 249 2.49 -6.64 5.91
N ASP A 250 3.40 -5.72 6.18
CA ASP A 250 4.17 -5.07 5.12
C ASP A 250 5.54 -5.72 4.87
N SER A 251 6.11 -6.32 5.91
CA SER A 251 7.41 -7.00 5.87
C SER A 251 7.66 -7.75 7.17
N GLY A 252 8.76 -8.50 7.24
CA GLY A 252 9.31 -9.03 8.47
C GLY A 252 10.37 -8.13 9.07
N MET A 253 10.50 -8.16 10.38
CA MET A 253 11.62 -7.55 11.11
C MET A 253 12.38 -8.62 11.90
N PRO A 254 13.73 -8.59 11.93
CA PRO A 254 14.49 -9.49 12.76
C PRO A 254 14.40 -9.10 14.23
N VAL A 255 14.14 -10.08 15.08
CA VAL A 255 14.27 -9.97 16.53
C VAL A 255 15.24 -11.02 17.04
N VAL A 256 15.85 -10.77 18.19
CA VAL A 256 16.80 -11.71 18.81
C VAL A 256 16.11 -12.45 19.93
N ALA A 257 16.10 -13.79 19.86
CA ALA A 257 15.50 -14.65 20.87
C ALA A 257 16.24 -14.55 22.21
N ARG A 258 15.48 -14.48 23.30
CA ARG A 258 15.96 -14.45 24.68
C ARG A 258 15.91 -15.86 25.29
N PRO A 259 16.62 -16.11 26.40
CA PRO A 259 16.49 -17.38 27.13
C PRO A 259 15.02 -17.67 27.48
N GLY A 260 14.54 -18.84 27.10
CA GLY A 260 13.18 -19.30 27.34
C GLY A 260 12.11 -18.81 26.36
N ASP A 261 12.48 -18.09 25.31
CA ASP A 261 11.56 -17.76 24.21
C ASP A 261 11.21 -19.00 23.38
N THR A 262 9.98 -18.98 22.87
CA THR A 262 9.44 -19.91 21.86
C THR A 262 8.70 -19.09 20.82
N LEU A 263 8.44 -19.67 19.63
CA LEU A 263 7.60 -18.96 18.63
C LEU A 263 6.22 -18.64 19.16
N GLN A 264 5.63 -19.52 19.99
CA GLN A 264 4.35 -19.29 20.63
C GLN A 264 4.36 -18.05 21.55
N LYS A 265 5.42 -17.86 22.36
CA LYS A 265 5.56 -16.68 23.22
C LYS A 265 5.75 -15.40 22.41
N LEU A 266 6.57 -15.48 21.36
CA LEU A 266 6.80 -14.34 20.46
C LEU A 266 5.50 -13.96 19.70
N ALA A 267 4.76 -14.95 19.21
CA ALA A 267 3.47 -14.73 18.56
C ALA A 267 2.48 -14.01 19.50
N ALA A 268 2.36 -14.48 20.74
CA ALA A 268 1.50 -13.86 21.74
C ALA A 268 1.96 -12.42 22.09
N PHE A 269 3.26 -12.20 22.24
CA PHE A 269 3.83 -10.89 22.57
C PHE A 269 3.61 -9.86 21.45
N HIS A 270 3.73 -10.29 20.19
CA HIS A 270 3.56 -9.42 19.01
C HIS A 270 2.12 -9.40 18.48
N HIS A 271 1.18 -10.07 19.14
CA HIS A 271 -0.22 -10.19 18.71
C HIS A 271 -0.38 -10.76 17.29
N LEU A 272 0.37 -11.81 16.99
CA LEU A 272 0.40 -12.46 15.69
C LEU A 272 -0.17 -13.89 15.78
N PRO A 273 -0.81 -14.39 14.74
CA PRO A 273 -1.18 -15.79 14.68
C PRO A 273 0.08 -16.66 14.59
N LEU A 274 0.14 -17.72 15.40
CA LEU A 274 1.32 -18.57 15.53
C LEU A 274 1.79 -19.13 14.18
N TRP A 275 0.87 -19.49 13.29
CA TRP A 275 1.20 -20.03 11.96
C TRP A 275 2.09 -19.08 11.14
N SER A 276 1.96 -17.76 11.32
CA SER A 276 2.77 -16.79 10.57
C SER A 276 4.25 -16.85 10.99
N LEU A 277 4.53 -17.05 12.28
CA LEU A 277 5.90 -17.17 12.77
C LEU A 277 6.51 -18.54 12.40
N THR A 278 5.73 -19.62 12.51
CA THR A 278 6.22 -20.97 12.17
C THR A 278 6.51 -21.09 10.69
N GLN A 279 5.68 -20.52 9.83
CA GLN A 279 5.88 -20.59 8.38
C GLN A 279 7.12 -19.83 7.92
N ILE A 280 7.38 -18.62 8.45
CA ILE A 280 8.53 -17.82 8.01
C ILE A 280 9.85 -18.28 8.64
N ASN A 281 9.83 -18.75 9.89
CA ASN A 281 11.04 -19.17 10.59
C ASN A 281 11.35 -20.67 10.42
N ARG A 282 10.38 -21.46 10.00
CA ARG A 282 10.50 -22.94 9.82
C ARG A 282 10.92 -23.66 11.09
N GLU A 283 10.51 -23.14 12.25
CA GLU A 283 10.81 -23.66 13.57
C GLU A 283 9.55 -24.29 14.20
N PRO A 284 9.70 -25.29 15.08
CA PRO A 284 8.57 -25.85 15.83
C PRO A 284 7.94 -24.83 16.78
N ASP A 285 6.63 -24.89 16.95
CA ASP A 285 5.82 -23.92 17.70
C ASP A 285 6.28 -23.72 19.13
N SER A 286 6.52 -24.81 19.86
CA SER A 286 6.78 -24.82 21.29
C SER A 286 8.23 -25.15 21.66
N ALA A 287 9.10 -25.42 20.67
CA ALA A 287 10.51 -25.68 20.95
C ALA A 287 11.19 -24.41 21.49
N PRO A 288 12.03 -24.52 22.54
CA PRO A 288 12.82 -23.41 23.01
C PRO A 288 13.75 -22.91 21.90
N LEU A 289 13.74 -21.60 21.66
CA LEU A 289 14.66 -20.95 20.73
C LEU A 289 16.05 -20.84 21.38
N VAL A 290 17.09 -20.90 20.55
CA VAL A 290 18.45 -20.69 21.04
C VAL A 290 18.63 -19.21 21.40
N PRO A 291 19.10 -18.89 22.63
CA PRO A 291 19.39 -17.50 22.98
C PRO A 291 20.36 -16.86 21.99
N GLY A 292 20.01 -15.67 21.47
CA GLY A 292 20.76 -15.01 20.40
C GLY A 292 20.33 -15.41 18.99
N GLN A 293 19.44 -16.39 18.81
CA GLN A 293 18.90 -16.77 17.51
C GLN A 293 18.14 -15.60 16.89
N ARG A 294 18.37 -15.36 15.59
CA ARG A 294 17.59 -14.38 14.80
C ARG A 294 16.26 -15.01 14.40
N VAL A 295 15.17 -14.37 14.77
CA VAL A 295 13.79 -14.77 14.44
C VAL A 295 13.14 -13.67 13.66
N ILE A 296 12.43 -14.00 12.57
CA ILE A 296 11.68 -13.03 11.77
C ILE A 296 10.26 -12.92 12.33
N VAL A 297 9.86 -11.71 12.63
CA VAL A 297 8.52 -11.37 13.15
C VAL A 297 7.81 -10.49 12.12
N PRO A 298 6.60 -10.84 11.68
CA PRO A 298 5.79 -9.98 10.80
C PRO A 298 5.56 -8.59 11.42
N ARG A 299 5.67 -7.56 10.61
CA ARG A 299 5.39 -6.18 11.00
C ARG A 299 3.97 -5.84 10.57
N HIS A 300 3.13 -5.44 11.52
CA HIS A 300 1.78 -4.99 11.19
C HIS A 300 1.81 -3.82 10.21
N LEU A 301 0.90 -3.85 9.24
CA LEU A 301 0.78 -2.81 8.21
C LEU A 301 0.44 -1.44 8.82
N ALA A 302 -0.32 -1.44 9.91
CA ALA A 302 -0.56 -0.27 10.75
C ALA A 302 -0.23 -0.62 12.21
N PRO A 303 0.46 0.23 12.98
CA PRO A 303 0.72 -0.05 14.39
C PRO A 303 -0.57 -0.27 15.17
N LEU A 304 -0.64 -1.34 15.96
CA LEU A 304 -1.80 -1.70 16.78
C LEU A 304 -2.24 -0.57 17.74
N ALA A 305 -1.32 0.30 18.16
CA ALA A 305 -1.61 1.44 19.04
C ALA A 305 -2.47 2.54 18.38
N ALA A 306 -2.60 2.57 17.05
CA ALA A 306 -3.42 3.54 16.32
C ALA A 306 -4.89 3.10 16.20
N VAL A 307 -5.20 1.84 16.47
CA VAL A 307 -6.57 1.31 16.46
C VAL A 307 -7.13 1.38 17.86
N SER A 308 -7.47 2.60 18.33
CA SER A 308 -8.25 2.74 19.56
C SER A 308 -9.63 2.12 19.33
N PRO A 309 -10.14 1.27 20.25
CA PRO A 309 -11.48 0.67 20.14
C PRO A 309 -12.61 1.70 19.92
N GLN A 310 -12.38 2.95 20.29
CA GLN A 310 -13.31 4.05 20.11
C GLN A 310 -13.44 4.52 18.65
N SER A 311 -12.40 4.36 17.82
CA SER A 311 -12.45 4.74 16.40
C SER A 311 -13.25 3.73 15.57
N LEU A 312 -13.24 2.43 15.95
CA LEU A 312 -14.07 1.40 15.31
C LEU A 312 -15.54 1.51 15.69
N ALA A 313 -15.86 1.91 16.93
CA ALA A 313 -17.23 2.07 17.38
C ALA A 313 -17.98 3.21 16.66
N THR A 314 -17.28 4.25 16.23
CA THR A 314 -17.89 5.40 15.52
C THR A 314 -18.20 5.08 14.06
N VAL A 315 -17.48 4.12 13.46
CA VAL A 315 -17.71 3.69 12.08
C VAL A 315 -18.83 2.65 11.97
N ILE A 316 -19.07 1.87 13.05
CA ILE A 316 -20.07 0.78 13.06
C ILE A 316 -21.44 1.27 13.54
N ASN A 317 -21.51 2.33 14.35
CA ASN A 317 -22.76 2.88 14.87
C ASN A 317 -23.22 4.12 14.08
N GLY A 318 -23.66 3.90 12.84
CA GLY A 318 -24.60 4.83 12.20
C GLY A 318 -25.91 4.89 13.01
N PRO A 319 -26.64 6.04 13.06
CA PRO A 319 -27.80 6.21 13.91
C PRO A 319 -28.86 5.17 13.63
N SER A 320 -29.13 4.29 14.60
CA SER A 320 -30.32 3.40 14.59
C SER A 320 -31.55 4.26 14.58
N ILE A 321 -32.28 4.25 13.47
CA ILE A 321 -33.61 4.83 13.37
C ILE A 321 -34.52 4.00 14.27
N LEU A 322 -34.85 4.52 15.45
CA LEU A 322 -35.87 4.00 16.36
C LEU A 322 -37.20 3.98 15.64
N ARG A 323 -37.63 2.77 15.30
CA ARG A 323 -38.98 2.49 14.80
C ARG A 323 -39.96 2.73 15.95
N GLY A 324 -40.71 3.84 15.91
CA GLY A 324 -41.69 4.22 16.88
C GLY A 324 -42.77 3.13 17.11
N GLN A 325 -42.91 2.73 18.34
CA GLN A 325 -44.03 1.95 18.83
C GLN A 325 -45.31 2.80 18.70
N ARG A 326 -46.25 2.35 17.85
CA ARG A 326 -47.61 2.82 17.89
C ARG A 326 -48.32 2.04 18.98
N GLY A 327 -48.67 2.76 20.06
CA GLY A 327 -49.47 2.31 21.16
C GLY A 327 -50.90 1.95 20.71
N GLY A 328 -51.38 0.81 21.19
CA GLY A 328 -52.73 0.40 21.05
C GLY A 328 -53.67 1.28 21.88
N ARG A 329 -54.83 1.56 21.34
CA ARG A 329 -55.99 2.03 22.08
C ARG A 329 -57.13 1.03 21.87
N ASN A 330 -57.59 0.49 23.00
CA ASN A 330 -58.83 -0.26 23.21
C ASN A 330 -60.01 0.57 22.79
N GLY A 331 -61.02 -0.10 22.19
CA GLY A 331 -62.35 0.47 21.91
C GLY A 331 -63.35 -0.65 21.65
N THR A 332 -63.94 -1.08 22.67
CA THR A 332 -65.19 -1.76 22.98
C THR A 332 -66.27 -1.82 21.88
N SER A 333 -66.78 -3.03 21.60
CA SER A 333 -68.15 -3.49 21.80
C SER A 333 -69.25 -3.14 20.76
N ILE A 334 -70.09 -4.18 20.54
CA ILE A 334 -71.54 -4.27 20.21
C ILE A 334 -71.84 -4.21 18.72
N GLY A 335 -72.32 -5.34 18.18
CA GLY A 335 -73.68 -5.62 18.13
C GLY A 335 -74.14 -6.23 16.78
N THR A 336 -74.56 -7.48 16.80
CA THR A 336 -75.73 -8.07 16.21
C THR A 336 -76.15 -7.87 14.74
N ARG A 337 -76.33 -9.00 14.11
CA ARG A 337 -77.52 -9.52 13.37
C ARG A 337 -77.58 -9.46 11.82
N ARG A 338 -77.65 -10.66 11.29
CA ARG A 338 -78.60 -11.20 10.24
C ARG A 338 -78.64 -10.43 8.87
N GLN A 339 -78.30 -11.06 7.85
CA GLN A 339 -78.98 -12.07 7.00
C GLN A 339 -77.99 -12.71 6.05
#